data_b2642af6d3f313dc30eb5ac8effe57a8
#
_entry.id   b2642af6d3f313dc30eb5ac8effe57a8
#
_cell.length_a   1.000
_cell.length_b   1.000
_cell.length_c   1.000
_cell.angle_alpha   90.00
_cell.angle_beta   90.00
_cell.angle_gamma   90.00
#
_symmetry.space_group_name_H-M   'P 1'
#
loop_
_entity.id
_entity.type
_entity.pdbx_description
1 polymer ?
#
loop_
_entity_poly.entity_id
_entity_poly.type
_entity_poly.pdbx_seq_one_letter_code
_entity_poly.pdbx_strand_id
1 'polypeptide(L)'
;MIEFTGERVIPGEVNDDLWAEHLARYAFAARFAGRRILDLGCGTGYGTAELAANAAFATGIDIGAEAIAHARSHYPLPNIRFLVGSATAVPLAAQSFDLITAFEVIEHLSDWRSLLDEARRVIAPNGVFLVSTPNKLYYAESRAKEGPNPFHIHEFEFAEFREALAQYFPNVTVLLQNRLESFVFSPSQAVFRQTEARIDGTRGSADEAHFFIGICSVEAKPEPRTFLYVPRASNVLREREQHIHLLQLELAQTKEWLASVTTDHQKLLDLHADLTRHLEEHNQWALKLETDWKAALTRISQLQDELKTEQAGAQEVVAKYEHVVAELHDENRRRTEWAIETEQRLSEHLARKNNELVEAVRLLDAAENTVTERTLWAQKLQSELDQLEQRIRMIRESRWLKFGRTVGLGPRVEG
;
A
#
# COMPACT_ATOMS: atom_id res chain seq x y z
N MET A 1 7.55 22.33 -6.00
CA MET A 1 7.74 20.88 -5.69
C MET A 1 6.41 20.23 -5.97
N ILE A 2 6.37 19.12 -6.72
CA ILE A 2 5.12 18.36 -6.95
C ILE A 2 4.79 17.64 -5.65
N GLU A 3 3.58 17.80 -5.15
CA GLU A 3 3.05 16.98 -4.06
C GLU A 3 2.64 15.61 -4.62
N PHE A 4 3.05 14.53 -3.94
CA PHE A 4 2.66 13.16 -4.29
C PHE A 4 1.22 12.91 -3.88
N THR A 5 0.37 12.63 -4.85
CA THR A 5 -1.06 12.34 -4.62
C THR A 5 -1.36 10.89 -4.26
N GLY A 6 -0.36 10.00 -4.18
CA GLY A 6 -0.56 8.55 -4.04
C GLY A 6 -0.66 7.81 -5.36
N GLU A 7 -0.95 8.50 -6.44
CA GLU A 7 -1.31 7.91 -7.73
C GLU A 7 -0.30 8.23 -8.84
N ARG A 8 0.55 9.23 -8.64
CA ARG A 8 1.55 9.61 -9.64
C ARG A 8 2.89 8.99 -9.35
N VAL A 9 3.39 8.23 -10.30
CA VAL A 9 4.76 7.74 -10.24
C VAL A 9 5.72 8.86 -10.58
N ILE A 10 6.61 9.20 -9.63
CA ILE A 10 7.74 10.09 -9.89
C ILE A 10 9.01 9.25 -9.84
N PRO A 11 9.79 9.22 -10.94
CA PRO A 11 11.05 8.49 -10.98
C PRO A 11 11.97 8.86 -9.81
N GLY A 12 12.41 7.87 -9.02
CA GLY A 12 13.26 8.05 -7.85
C GLY A 12 12.56 8.31 -6.52
N GLU A 13 11.25 8.45 -6.49
CA GLU A 13 10.45 8.65 -5.27
C GLU A 13 9.47 7.50 -4.98
N VAL A 14 9.26 6.54 -5.90
CA VAL A 14 8.50 5.30 -5.67
C VAL A 14 9.46 4.13 -5.47
N ASN A 15 8.97 3.04 -4.87
CA ASN A 15 9.76 1.81 -4.80
C ASN A 15 10.03 1.25 -6.20
N ASP A 16 11.14 0.52 -6.35
CA ASP A 16 11.60 0.01 -7.63
C ASP A 16 10.64 -0.93 -8.32
N ASP A 17 9.84 -1.64 -7.56
CA ASP A 17 8.86 -2.58 -8.09
C ASP A 17 7.78 -1.82 -8.86
N LEU A 18 7.21 -0.79 -8.23
CA LEU A 18 6.21 0.05 -8.86
C LEU A 18 6.80 0.80 -10.07
N TRP A 19 8.05 1.29 -9.90
CA TRP A 19 8.77 1.91 -11.02
C TRP A 19 8.96 0.95 -12.19
N ALA A 20 9.42 -0.27 -11.92
CA ALA A 20 9.64 -1.29 -12.95
C ALA A 20 8.34 -1.72 -13.64
N GLU A 21 7.24 -1.83 -12.90
CA GLU A 21 5.92 -2.14 -13.45
C GLU A 21 5.45 -1.08 -14.45
N HIS A 22 5.62 0.19 -14.10
CA HIS A 22 5.26 1.29 -14.99
C HIS A 22 6.19 1.36 -16.20
N LEU A 23 7.49 1.29 -15.96
CA LEU A 23 8.46 1.38 -17.06
C LEU A 23 8.34 0.20 -18.03
N ALA A 24 7.99 -1.00 -17.54
CA ALA A 24 7.73 -2.17 -18.37
C ALA A 24 6.61 -1.94 -19.39
N ARG A 25 5.53 -1.21 -18.99
CA ARG A 25 4.44 -0.86 -19.92
C ARG A 25 4.92 0.06 -21.03
N TYR A 26 5.71 1.07 -20.70
CA TYR A 26 6.28 1.99 -21.69
C TYR A 26 7.31 1.30 -22.59
N ALA A 27 8.17 0.44 -22.03
CA ALA A 27 9.10 -0.37 -22.82
C ALA A 27 8.37 -1.34 -23.77
N PHE A 28 7.24 -1.90 -23.33
CA PHE A 28 6.35 -2.68 -24.18
C PHE A 28 5.73 -1.81 -25.28
N ALA A 29 5.19 -0.64 -24.92
CA ALA A 29 4.55 0.29 -25.83
C ALA A 29 5.51 0.82 -26.92
N ALA A 30 6.77 1.01 -26.57
CA ALA A 30 7.81 1.48 -27.50
C ALA A 30 7.97 0.57 -28.73
N ARG A 31 7.55 -0.70 -28.64
CA ARG A 31 7.53 -1.63 -29.78
C ARG A 31 6.48 -1.29 -30.84
N PHE A 32 5.46 -0.53 -30.46
CA PHE A 32 4.40 0.00 -31.34
C PHE A 32 4.65 1.45 -31.73
N ALA A 33 5.77 2.03 -31.28
CA ALA A 33 6.09 3.41 -31.52
C ALA A 33 6.07 3.72 -33.03
N GLY A 34 5.17 4.63 -33.40
CA GLY A 34 5.06 5.22 -34.71
C GLY A 34 5.75 6.58 -34.75
N ARG A 35 5.41 7.36 -35.76
CA ARG A 35 5.99 8.71 -35.87
C ARG A 35 5.39 9.70 -34.85
N ARG A 36 4.11 9.55 -34.52
CA ARG A 36 3.36 10.47 -33.66
C ARG A 36 2.74 9.71 -32.52
N ILE A 37 3.13 10.06 -31.32
CA ILE A 37 2.71 9.39 -30.11
C ILE A 37 1.91 10.35 -29.23
N LEU A 38 0.84 9.83 -28.62
CA LEU A 38 0.04 10.51 -27.59
C LEU A 38 0.06 9.68 -26.32
N ASP A 39 0.42 10.29 -25.23
CA ASP A 39 0.42 9.70 -23.89
C ASP A 39 -0.63 10.42 -23.04
N LEU A 40 -1.76 9.77 -22.79
CA LEU A 40 -2.89 10.28 -22.02
C LEU A 40 -2.71 9.94 -20.54
N GLY A 41 -2.82 10.94 -19.66
CA GLY A 41 -2.47 10.79 -18.25
C GLY A 41 -0.97 10.63 -18.06
N CYS A 42 -0.17 11.41 -18.77
CA CYS A 42 1.30 11.26 -18.82
C CYS A 42 1.99 11.55 -17.48
N GLY A 43 1.27 12.07 -16.47
CA GLY A 43 1.79 12.39 -15.17
C GLY A 43 3.04 13.27 -15.24
N THR A 44 4.12 12.81 -14.62
CA THR A 44 5.42 13.51 -14.57
C THR A 44 6.23 13.42 -15.87
N GLY A 45 5.72 12.74 -16.90
CA GLY A 45 6.26 12.76 -18.26
C GLY A 45 7.35 11.73 -18.57
N TYR A 46 7.77 10.91 -17.63
CA TYR A 46 8.81 9.88 -17.83
C TYR A 46 8.46 8.88 -18.93
N GLY A 47 7.20 8.46 -18.98
CA GLY A 47 6.70 7.53 -19.97
C GLY A 47 6.66 8.14 -21.36
N THR A 48 6.20 9.37 -21.48
CA THR A 48 6.25 10.13 -22.73
C THR A 48 7.68 10.28 -23.22
N ALA A 49 8.62 10.52 -22.31
CA ALA A 49 10.05 10.63 -22.64
C ALA A 49 10.64 9.31 -23.14
N GLU A 50 10.28 8.19 -22.52
CA GLU A 50 10.69 6.84 -22.95
C GLU A 50 10.18 6.55 -24.38
N LEU A 51 8.91 6.86 -24.65
CA LEU A 51 8.32 6.67 -25.97
C LEU A 51 8.94 7.58 -27.03
N ALA A 52 9.29 8.79 -26.66
CA ALA A 52 9.88 9.78 -27.56
C ALA A 52 11.26 9.37 -28.09
N ALA A 53 11.98 8.50 -27.39
CA ALA A 53 13.28 8.01 -27.83
C ALA A 53 13.23 7.33 -29.21
N ASN A 54 12.08 6.76 -29.56
CA ASN A 54 11.87 6.04 -30.84
C ASN A 54 10.79 6.70 -31.73
N ALA A 55 10.37 7.93 -31.41
CA ALA A 55 9.31 8.63 -32.12
C ALA A 55 9.83 9.88 -32.82
N ALA A 56 9.16 10.28 -33.91
CA ALA A 56 9.40 11.59 -34.50
C ALA A 56 8.87 12.72 -33.61
N PHE A 57 7.73 12.45 -32.94
CA PHE A 57 7.09 13.42 -32.05
C PHE A 57 6.21 12.71 -30.99
N ALA A 58 6.32 13.12 -29.74
CA ALA A 58 5.49 12.63 -28.65
C ALA A 58 4.76 13.79 -27.97
N THR A 59 3.49 13.57 -27.64
CA THR A 59 2.67 14.50 -26.88
C THR A 59 2.19 13.83 -25.62
N GLY A 60 2.51 14.40 -24.47
CA GLY A 60 1.95 14.00 -23.18
C GLY A 60 0.81 14.94 -22.77
N ILE A 61 -0.32 14.39 -22.33
CA ILE A 61 -1.44 15.14 -21.78
C ILE A 61 -1.73 14.66 -20.37
N ASP A 62 -1.87 15.60 -19.44
CA ASP A 62 -2.31 15.34 -18.08
C ASP A 62 -3.19 16.50 -17.59
N ILE A 63 -4.15 16.19 -16.73
CA ILE A 63 -5.04 17.20 -16.13
C ILE A 63 -4.29 18.05 -15.09
N GLY A 64 -3.24 17.51 -14.46
CA GLY A 64 -2.45 18.17 -13.44
C GLY A 64 -1.46 19.17 -14.03
N ALA A 65 -1.75 20.47 -13.89
CA ALA A 65 -0.85 21.52 -14.36
C ALA A 65 0.54 21.43 -13.75
N GLU A 66 0.67 21.01 -12.50
CA GLU A 66 1.96 20.82 -11.79
C GLU A 66 2.75 19.65 -12.36
N ALA A 67 2.08 18.55 -12.71
CA ALA A 67 2.70 17.39 -13.35
C ALA A 67 3.27 17.79 -14.72
N ILE A 68 2.50 18.53 -15.49
CA ILE A 68 2.93 19.05 -16.80
C ILE A 68 4.10 20.06 -16.66
N ALA A 69 4.08 20.91 -15.64
CA ALA A 69 5.19 21.82 -15.38
C ALA A 69 6.47 21.04 -15.03
N HIS A 70 6.34 20.00 -14.21
CA HIS A 70 7.45 19.09 -13.90
C HIS A 70 7.96 18.38 -15.16
N ALA A 71 7.06 17.78 -15.94
CA ALA A 71 7.41 17.07 -17.16
C ALA A 71 8.20 17.95 -18.13
N ARG A 72 7.75 19.18 -18.34
CA ARG A 72 8.44 20.16 -19.20
C ARG A 72 9.83 20.52 -18.71
N SER A 73 10.03 20.60 -17.39
CA SER A 73 11.32 20.96 -16.82
C SER A 73 12.32 19.79 -16.82
N HIS A 74 11.83 18.56 -16.68
CA HIS A 74 12.68 17.36 -16.57
C HIS A 74 12.96 16.69 -17.92
N TYR A 75 12.06 16.86 -18.88
CA TYR A 75 12.18 16.26 -20.22
C TYR A 75 12.10 17.30 -21.33
N PRO A 76 13.04 18.26 -21.39
CA PRO A 76 13.06 19.34 -22.41
C PRO A 76 13.61 18.83 -23.75
N LEU A 77 13.01 17.74 -24.27
CA LEU A 77 13.44 17.17 -25.55
C LEU A 77 12.72 17.86 -26.71
N PRO A 78 13.39 18.10 -27.85
CA PRO A 78 12.83 18.86 -28.96
C PRO A 78 11.64 18.17 -29.64
N ASN A 79 11.51 16.88 -29.49
CA ASN A 79 10.43 16.06 -30.06
C ASN A 79 9.34 15.74 -29.04
N ILE A 80 9.31 16.40 -27.89
CA ILE A 80 8.27 16.20 -26.88
C ILE A 80 7.47 17.49 -26.68
N ARG A 81 6.16 17.33 -26.53
CA ARG A 81 5.25 18.37 -26.10
C ARG A 81 4.38 17.88 -24.94
N PHE A 82 4.30 18.68 -23.87
CA PHE A 82 3.40 18.40 -22.75
C PHE A 82 2.28 19.44 -22.70
N LEU A 83 1.04 18.98 -22.54
CA LEU A 83 -0.18 19.81 -22.52
C LEU A 83 -0.97 19.53 -21.27
N VAL A 84 -1.50 20.57 -20.64
CA VAL A 84 -2.52 20.42 -19.62
C VAL A 84 -3.85 20.17 -20.35
N GLY A 85 -4.52 19.07 -20.03
CA GLY A 85 -5.81 18.71 -20.65
C GLY A 85 -6.38 17.42 -20.09
N SER A 86 -7.65 17.17 -20.38
CA SER A 86 -8.33 15.94 -19.97
C SER A 86 -8.15 14.85 -21.03
N ALA A 87 -7.95 13.61 -20.56
CA ALA A 87 -7.98 12.43 -21.42
C ALA A 87 -9.37 12.13 -21.98
N THR A 88 -10.44 12.70 -21.38
CA THR A 88 -11.84 12.58 -21.83
C THR A 88 -12.27 13.71 -22.77
N ALA A 89 -11.39 14.69 -23.04
CA ALA A 89 -11.64 15.81 -23.96
C ALA A 89 -10.29 16.27 -24.55
N VAL A 90 -9.72 15.47 -25.42
CA VAL A 90 -8.38 15.66 -25.99
C VAL A 90 -8.37 16.83 -26.96
N PRO A 91 -7.61 17.92 -26.71
CA PRO A 91 -7.62 19.13 -27.54
C PRO A 91 -6.73 18.96 -28.79
N LEU A 92 -6.81 17.81 -29.46
CA LEU A 92 -5.99 17.46 -30.62
C LEU A 92 -6.88 16.95 -31.77
N ALA A 93 -6.37 17.04 -32.98
CA ALA A 93 -7.11 16.68 -34.17
C ALA A 93 -7.38 15.16 -34.24
N ALA A 94 -8.47 14.77 -34.90
CA ALA A 94 -8.79 13.39 -35.16
C ALA A 94 -7.70 12.71 -36.04
N GLN A 95 -7.54 11.40 -35.88
CA GLN A 95 -6.65 10.56 -36.69
C GLN A 95 -5.19 11.07 -36.75
N SER A 96 -4.70 11.63 -35.64
CA SER A 96 -3.42 12.32 -35.60
C SER A 96 -2.29 11.48 -35.03
N PHE A 97 -2.56 10.35 -34.39
CA PHE A 97 -1.56 9.59 -33.65
C PHE A 97 -1.45 8.14 -34.10
N ASP A 98 -0.22 7.69 -34.25
CA ASP A 98 0.10 6.33 -34.65
C ASP A 98 0.12 5.37 -33.45
N LEU A 99 0.49 5.91 -32.25
CA LEU A 99 0.39 5.23 -30.97
C LEU A 99 -0.26 6.15 -29.95
N ILE A 100 -1.21 5.60 -29.22
CA ILE A 100 -1.80 6.26 -28.03
C ILE A 100 -1.58 5.35 -26.85
N THR A 101 -1.15 5.90 -25.72
CA THR A 101 -1.06 5.21 -24.42
C THR A 101 -1.98 5.87 -23.40
N ALA A 102 -2.60 5.07 -22.53
CA ALA A 102 -3.33 5.49 -21.34
C ALA A 102 -3.11 4.45 -20.26
N PHE A 103 -2.01 4.58 -19.52
CA PHE A 103 -1.63 3.60 -18.51
C PHE A 103 -2.00 4.07 -17.11
N GLU A 104 -2.81 3.25 -16.41
CA GLU A 104 -3.33 3.55 -15.07
C GLU A 104 -4.09 4.90 -15.06
N VAL A 105 -5.05 5.04 -15.95
CA VAL A 105 -5.86 6.26 -16.12
C VAL A 105 -7.33 5.95 -16.12
N ILE A 106 -7.75 4.87 -16.79
CA ILE A 106 -9.16 4.55 -17.06
C ILE A 106 -9.94 4.32 -15.75
N GLU A 107 -9.31 3.74 -14.74
CA GLU A 107 -9.89 3.46 -13.43
C GLU A 107 -10.17 4.71 -12.59
N HIS A 108 -9.49 5.81 -12.89
CA HIS A 108 -9.66 7.10 -12.20
C HIS A 108 -10.78 7.97 -12.82
N LEU A 109 -11.36 7.53 -13.92
CA LEU A 109 -12.33 8.33 -14.66
C LEU A 109 -13.76 7.87 -14.35
N SER A 110 -14.59 8.79 -13.88
CA SER A 110 -16.04 8.54 -13.74
C SER A 110 -16.71 8.30 -15.11
N ASP A 111 -16.23 8.98 -16.13
CA ASP A 111 -16.63 8.81 -17.53
C ASP A 111 -15.47 8.24 -18.37
N TRP A 112 -15.08 7.00 -18.06
CA TRP A 112 -14.04 6.30 -18.79
C TRP A 112 -14.42 6.04 -20.28
N ARG A 113 -15.72 6.07 -20.60
CA ARG A 113 -16.22 5.89 -21.97
C ARG A 113 -15.73 7.02 -22.86
N SER A 114 -15.78 8.25 -22.38
CA SER A 114 -15.26 9.41 -23.11
C SER A 114 -13.75 9.31 -23.39
N LEU A 115 -12.96 8.65 -22.52
CA LEU A 115 -11.55 8.33 -22.82
C LEU A 115 -11.46 7.44 -24.06
N LEU A 116 -12.29 6.39 -24.16
CA LEU A 116 -12.28 5.46 -25.29
C LEU A 116 -12.78 6.12 -26.57
N ASP A 117 -13.80 6.99 -26.49
CA ASP A 117 -14.27 7.80 -27.61
C ASP A 117 -13.16 8.73 -28.13
N GLU A 118 -12.47 9.43 -27.26
CA GLU A 118 -11.37 10.31 -27.62
C GLU A 118 -10.19 9.55 -28.19
N ALA A 119 -9.79 8.44 -27.56
CA ALA A 119 -8.74 7.57 -28.11
C ALA A 119 -9.12 7.08 -29.52
N ARG A 120 -10.39 6.66 -29.70
CA ARG A 120 -10.92 6.22 -31.01
C ARG A 120 -10.95 7.35 -32.03
N ARG A 121 -11.22 8.57 -31.61
CA ARG A 121 -11.25 9.76 -32.46
C ARG A 121 -9.85 10.16 -32.94
N VAL A 122 -8.88 10.20 -32.03
CA VAL A 122 -7.54 10.75 -32.32
C VAL A 122 -6.56 9.74 -32.91
N ILE A 123 -6.85 8.43 -32.81
CA ILE A 123 -6.01 7.38 -33.37
C ILE A 123 -6.05 7.41 -34.91
N ALA A 124 -4.89 7.26 -35.53
CA ALA A 124 -4.78 7.09 -36.99
C ALA A 124 -5.36 5.72 -37.41
N PRO A 125 -5.81 5.56 -38.66
CA PRO A 125 -6.39 4.29 -39.14
C PRO A 125 -5.52 3.06 -38.86
N ASN A 126 -4.21 3.19 -39.06
CA ASN A 126 -3.23 2.16 -38.80
C ASN A 126 -2.59 2.26 -37.40
N GLY A 127 -3.11 3.11 -36.53
CA GLY A 127 -2.60 3.34 -35.19
C GLY A 127 -2.95 2.21 -34.19
N VAL A 128 -2.32 2.26 -33.05
CA VAL A 128 -2.55 1.36 -31.91
C VAL A 128 -2.84 2.21 -30.68
N PHE A 129 -3.86 1.83 -29.92
CA PHE A 129 -4.15 2.36 -28.60
C PHE A 129 -3.83 1.29 -27.56
N LEU A 130 -3.00 1.63 -26.59
CA LEU A 130 -2.63 0.80 -25.46
C LEU A 130 -3.20 1.41 -24.18
N VAL A 131 -3.96 0.63 -23.46
CA VAL A 131 -4.58 1.06 -22.20
C VAL A 131 -4.35 0.01 -21.13
N SER A 132 -3.96 0.42 -19.93
CA SER A 132 -3.84 -0.49 -18.78
C SER A 132 -4.80 -0.13 -17.66
N THR A 133 -5.10 -1.12 -16.85
CA THR A 133 -5.86 -0.99 -15.60
C THR A 133 -5.47 -2.11 -14.63
N PRO A 134 -5.50 -1.88 -13.30
CA PRO A 134 -5.33 -2.92 -12.32
C PRO A 134 -6.43 -3.98 -12.42
N ASN A 135 -6.08 -5.22 -12.11
CA ASN A 135 -7.06 -6.31 -12.01
C ASN A 135 -7.82 -6.23 -10.69
N LYS A 136 -9.10 -5.95 -10.74
CA LYS A 136 -9.99 -5.89 -9.57
C LYS A 136 -9.91 -7.15 -8.71
N LEU A 137 -9.89 -8.34 -9.31
CA LEU A 137 -9.90 -9.62 -8.57
C LEU A 137 -8.58 -9.87 -7.85
N TYR A 138 -7.45 -9.54 -8.48
CA TYR A 138 -6.13 -9.73 -7.87
C TYR A 138 -5.96 -8.91 -6.60
N TYR A 139 -6.42 -7.67 -6.61
CA TYR A 139 -6.29 -6.76 -5.47
C TYR A 139 -7.44 -6.85 -4.46
N ALA A 140 -8.46 -7.69 -4.71
CA ALA A 140 -9.65 -7.81 -3.85
C ALA A 140 -9.30 -8.22 -2.41
N GLU A 141 -8.33 -9.11 -2.21
CA GLU A 141 -7.95 -9.59 -0.87
C GLU A 141 -7.22 -8.51 -0.04
N SER A 142 -6.30 -7.76 -0.63
CA SER A 142 -5.62 -6.65 0.05
C SER A 142 -6.59 -5.53 0.39
N ARG A 143 -7.51 -5.21 -0.54
CA ARG A 143 -8.56 -4.19 -0.34
C ARG A 143 -9.60 -4.59 0.70
N ALA A 144 -9.89 -5.87 0.87
CA ALA A 144 -10.75 -6.35 1.95
C ALA A 144 -10.17 -6.03 3.34
N LYS A 145 -8.84 -5.90 3.46
CA LYS A 145 -8.13 -5.58 4.71
C LYS A 145 -7.87 -4.08 4.88
N GLU A 146 -7.56 -3.38 3.79
CA GLU A 146 -7.08 -1.99 3.79
C GLU A 146 -8.17 -0.99 3.33
N GLY A 147 -9.26 -1.48 2.78
CA GLY A 147 -10.31 -0.69 2.16
C GLY A 147 -10.07 -0.43 0.65
N PRO A 148 -11.10 0.09 -0.06
CA PRO A 148 -10.98 0.43 -1.47
C PRO A 148 -9.98 1.57 -1.68
N ASN A 149 -9.26 1.54 -2.80
CA ASN A 149 -8.42 2.68 -3.19
C ASN A 149 -9.30 3.92 -3.40
N PRO A 150 -9.11 5.01 -2.63
CA PRO A 150 -9.99 6.18 -2.69
C PRO A 150 -9.93 6.93 -4.04
N PHE A 151 -8.91 6.65 -4.86
CA PHE A 151 -8.72 7.27 -6.15
C PHE A 151 -9.30 6.46 -7.31
N HIS A 152 -9.55 5.15 -7.13
CA HIS A 152 -10.18 4.32 -8.15
C HIS A 152 -11.69 4.49 -8.11
N ILE A 153 -12.23 5.07 -9.17
CA ILE A 153 -13.69 5.24 -9.34
C ILE A 153 -14.31 3.98 -9.91
N HIS A 154 -13.58 3.31 -10.82
CA HIS A 154 -14.04 2.09 -11.46
C HIS A 154 -12.91 1.08 -11.64
N GLU A 155 -13.11 -0.12 -11.13
CA GLU A 155 -12.15 -1.21 -11.25
C GLU A 155 -12.70 -2.32 -12.13
N PHE A 156 -11.90 -2.73 -13.10
CA PHE A 156 -12.32 -3.68 -14.11
C PHE A 156 -11.97 -5.12 -13.75
N GLU A 157 -12.89 -6.03 -14.08
CA GLU A 157 -12.61 -7.45 -14.26
C GLU A 157 -12.22 -7.73 -15.71
N PHE A 158 -11.54 -8.84 -15.97
CA PHE A 158 -11.03 -9.16 -17.31
C PHE A 158 -12.09 -9.12 -18.40
N ALA A 159 -13.24 -9.77 -18.17
CA ALA A 159 -14.33 -9.83 -19.15
C ALA A 159 -14.90 -8.44 -19.42
N GLU A 160 -15.17 -7.68 -18.37
CA GLU A 160 -15.68 -6.32 -18.45
C GLU A 160 -14.73 -5.40 -19.22
N PHE A 161 -13.44 -5.43 -18.88
CA PHE A 161 -12.43 -4.63 -19.57
C PHE A 161 -12.37 -4.93 -21.07
N ARG A 162 -12.31 -6.21 -21.40
CA ARG A 162 -12.29 -6.66 -22.81
C ARG A 162 -13.54 -6.22 -23.56
N GLU A 163 -14.72 -6.39 -22.97
CA GLU A 163 -16.00 -6.01 -23.58
C GLU A 163 -16.13 -4.49 -23.71
N ALA A 164 -15.70 -3.73 -22.72
CA ALA A 164 -15.66 -2.28 -22.80
C ALA A 164 -14.82 -1.81 -23.99
N LEU A 165 -13.61 -2.34 -24.15
CA LEU A 165 -12.74 -1.97 -25.28
C LEU A 165 -13.33 -2.40 -26.64
N ALA A 166 -13.96 -3.56 -26.70
CA ALA A 166 -14.54 -4.11 -27.94
C ALA A 166 -15.74 -3.30 -28.45
N GLN A 167 -16.39 -2.48 -27.61
CA GLN A 167 -17.43 -1.56 -28.05
C GLN A 167 -16.88 -0.43 -28.91
N TYR A 168 -15.64 -0.04 -28.75
CA TYR A 168 -15.02 1.11 -29.42
C TYR A 168 -14.02 0.70 -30.51
N PHE A 169 -13.39 -0.48 -30.38
CA PHE A 169 -12.36 -0.93 -31.31
C PHE A 169 -12.69 -2.31 -31.89
N PRO A 170 -12.63 -2.46 -33.20
CA PRO A 170 -12.94 -3.73 -33.85
C PRO A 170 -11.90 -4.82 -33.60
N ASN A 171 -10.67 -4.42 -33.25
CA ASN A 171 -9.60 -5.36 -32.95
C ASN A 171 -9.06 -5.06 -31.53
N VAL A 172 -9.30 -5.99 -30.62
CA VAL A 172 -8.88 -5.89 -29.22
C VAL A 172 -8.16 -7.17 -28.82
N THR A 173 -6.95 -7.03 -28.32
CA THR A 173 -6.21 -8.10 -27.64
C THR A 173 -5.90 -7.64 -26.22
N VAL A 174 -6.25 -8.43 -25.22
CA VAL A 174 -5.91 -8.13 -23.84
C VAL A 174 -4.74 -9.01 -23.41
N LEU A 175 -3.67 -8.37 -22.96
CA LEU A 175 -2.52 -9.03 -22.35
C LEU A 175 -2.64 -9.00 -20.83
N LEU A 176 -2.07 -10.01 -20.21
CA LEU A 176 -1.93 -10.14 -18.76
C LEU A 176 -0.53 -9.68 -18.38
N GLN A 177 -0.44 -8.61 -17.60
CA GLN A 177 0.85 -8.19 -17.03
C GLN A 177 1.01 -8.83 -15.68
N ASN A 178 2.07 -9.62 -15.56
CA ASN A 178 2.47 -10.26 -14.31
C ASN A 178 3.91 -9.93 -13.98
N ARG A 179 4.20 -9.88 -12.70
CA ARG A 179 5.57 -9.87 -12.21
C ARG A 179 6.04 -11.31 -12.01
N LEU A 180 7.18 -11.64 -12.58
CA LEU A 180 7.79 -12.96 -12.45
C LEU A 180 9.21 -12.81 -11.88
N GLU A 181 9.55 -13.68 -10.94
CA GLU A 181 10.95 -13.83 -10.52
C GLU A 181 11.73 -14.60 -11.56
N SER A 182 12.94 -14.15 -11.90
CA SER A 182 13.76 -14.75 -12.93
C SER A 182 15.23 -14.78 -12.53
N PHE A 183 15.97 -15.74 -13.08
CA PHE A 183 17.42 -15.81 -12.97
C PHE A 183 18.04 -15.32 -14.27
N VAL A 184 18.95 -14.35 -14.16
CA VAL A 184 19.68 -13.81 -15.31
C VAL A 184 21.14 -14.25 -15.23
N PHE A 185 21.61 -14.91 -16.27
CA PHE A 185 23.01 -15.30 -16.43
C PHE A 185 23.64 -14.40 -17.48
N SER A 186 24.58 -13.56 -17.07
CA SER A 186 25.24 -12.61 -17.97
C SER A 186 26.76 -12.79 -17.93
N PRO A 187 27.45 -12.80 -19.07
CA PRO A 187 28.90 -12.71 -19.08
C PRO A 187 29.38 -11.39 -18.44
N SER A 188 30.47 -11.44 -17.69
CA SER A 188 30.98 -10.27 -16.96
C SER A 188 31.42 -9.08 -17.84
N GLN A 189 31.61 -9.32 -19.14
CA GLN A 189 32.08 -8.32 -20.10
C GLN A 189 31.18 -8.19 -21.34
N ALA A 190 29.93 -8.66 -21.28
CA ALA A 190 29.06 -8.67 -22.45
C ALA A 190 28.29 -7.36 -22.64
N VAL A 191 28.26 -6.92 -23.89
CA VAL A 191 27.19 -6.04 -24.38
C VAL A 191 26.01 -6.92 -24.74
N PHE A 192 24.86 -6.70 -24.10
CA PHE A 192 23.62 -7.42 -24.37
C PHE A 192 23.17 -7.19 -25.83
N ARG A 193 23.61 -8.06 -26.74
CA ARG A 193 23.20 -8.00 -28.16
C ARG A 193 22.13 -9.04 -28.50
N GLN A 194 22.09 -10.14 -27.78
CA GLN A 194 21.09 -11.19 -27.96
C GLN A 194 20.72 -11.74 -26.59
N THR A 195 19.43 -11.96 -26.36
CA THR A 195 18.89 -12.55 -25.14
C THR A 195 18.11 -13.79 -25.51
N GLU A 196 18.44 -14.91 -24.87
CA GLU A 196 17.64 -16.12 -24.88
C GLU A 196 16.83 -16.17 -23.61
N ALA A 197 15.54 -16.47 -23.70
CA ALA A 197 14.67 -16.61 -22.55
C ALA A 197 13.91 -17.93 -22.62
N ARG A 198 13.89 -18.67 -21.52
CA ARG A 198 13.05 -19.84 -21.33
C ARG A 198 11.98 -19.52 -20.30
N ILE A 199 10.72 -19.73 -20.65
CA ILE A 199 9.58 -19.52 -19.77
C ILE A 199 8.96 -20.89 -19.50
N ASP A 200 9.13 -21.38 -18.27
CA ASP A 200 8.64 -22.69 -17.82
C ASP A 200 7.26 -22.61 -17.14
N GLY A 201 6.59 -21.48 -17.22
CA GLY A 201 5.29 -21.24 -16.57
C GLY A 201 4.11 -21.73 -17.40
N THR A 202 3.05 -22.16 -16.74
CA THR A 202 1.72 -22.35 -17.32
C THR A 202 1.15 -21.00 -17.78
N ARG A 203 0.17 -21.02 -18.70
CA ARG A 203 -0.57 -19.79 -19.05
C ARG A 203 -1.18 -19.21 -17.79
N GLY A 204 -0.85 -17.95 -17.48
CA GLY A 204 -1.43 -17.26 -16.32
C GLY A 204 -2.96 -17.19 -16.44
N SER A 205 -3.65 -17.36 -15.32
CA SER A 205 -5.07 -17.07 -15.22
C SER A 205 -5.30 -15.57 -15.33
N ALA A 206 -6.38 -15.15 -15.98
CA ALA A 206 -6.76 -13.75 -15.99
C ALA A 206 -7.04 -13.22 -14.58
N ASP A 207 -7.56 -14.06 -13.69
CA ASP A 207 -7.88 -13.69 -12.30
C ASP A 207 -6.62 -13.44 -11.46
N GLU A 208 -5.50 -14.08 -11.81
CA GLU A 208 -4.22 -13.96 -11.12
C GLU A 208 -3.31 -12.84 -11.70
N ALA A 209 -3.69 -12.24 -12.80
CA ALA A 209 -2.93 -11.17 -13.41
C ALA A 209 -2.94 -9.92 -12.51
N HIS A 210 -1.81 -9.23 -12.43
CA HIS A 210 -1.73 -7.98 -11.67
C HIS A 210 -2.45 -6.85 -12.40
N PHE A 211 -2.24 -6.76 -13.72
CA PHE A 211 -2.84 -5.72 -14.56
C PHE A 211 -3.30 -6.32 -15.88
N PHE A 212 -4.25 -5.65 -16.50
CA PHE A 212 -4.66 -5.88 -17.88
C PHE A 212 -4.09 -4.80 -18.77
N ILE A 213 -3.61 -5.20 -19.96
CA ILE A 213 -3.19 -4.25 -21.01
C ILE A 213 -3.99 -4.53 -22.25
N GLY A 214 -4.87 -3.61 -22.60
CA GLY A 214 -5.63 -3.64 -23.86
C GLY A 214 -4.78 -3.12 -25.02
N ILE A 215 -4.70 -3.89 -26.09
CA ILE A 215 -4.15 -3.48 -27.38
C ILE A 215 -5.34 -3.30 -28.31
N CYS A 216 -5.64 -2.07 -28.67
CA CYS A 216 -6.81 -1.72 -29.46
C CYS A 216 -6.37 -1.10 -30.78
N SER A 217 -7.01 -1.47 -31.87
CA SER A 217 -6.73 -0.91 -33.19
C SER A 217 -7.96 -0.92 -34.10
N VAL A 218 -7.94 -0.04 -35.09
CA VAL A 218 -8.98 0.02 -36.13
C VAL A 218 -8.72 -1.06 -37.19
N GLU A 219 -7.47 -1.15 -37.66
CA GLU A 219 -7.02 -2.18 -38.58
C GLU A 219 -6.45 -3.37 -37.79
N ALA A 220 -6.65 -4.57 -38.32
CA ALA A 220 -6.11 -5.77 -37.69
C ALA A 220 -4.57 -5.71 -37.60
N LYS A 221 -4.06 -6.06 -36.44
CA LYS A 221 -2.62 -6.14 -36.16
C LYS A 221 -2.22 -7.60 -35.91
N PRO A 222 -0.95 -7.94 -36.18
CA PRO A 222 -0.42 -9.26 -35.78
C PRO A 222 -0.57 -9.45 -34.27
N GLU A 223 -0.83 -10.67 -33.84
CA GLU A 223 -0.86 -11.00 -32.42
C GLU A 223 0.47 -10.64 -31.75
N PRO A 224 0.43 -9.96 -30.61
CA PRO A 224 1.63 -9.58 -29.89
C PRO A 224 2.30 -10.84 -29.32
N ARG A 225 3.62 -10.89 -29.45
CA ARG A 225 4.41 -11.93 -28.78
C ARG A 225 4.55 -11.62 -27.30
N THR A 226 4.72 -12.65 -26.49
CA THR A 226 5.11 -12.48 -25.10
C THR A 226 6.33 -11.56 -25.01
N PHE A 227 6.24 -10.56 -24.13
CA PHE A 227 7.30 -9.58 -23.88
C PHE A 227 7.81 -9.76 -22.46
N LEU A 228 9.10 -9.90 -22.31
CA LEU A 228 9.77 -9.97 -21.02
C LEU A 228 10.57 -8.68 -20.83
N TYR A 229 10.25 -7.95 -19.79
CA TYR A 229 11.02 -6.80 -19.34
C TYR A 229 11.82 -7.19 -18.09
N VAL A 230 13.12 -7.01 -18.16
CA VAL A 230 14.02 -7.23 -17.02
C VAL A 230 14.57 -5.86 -16.60
N PRO A 231 14.13 -5.31 -15.47
CA PRO A 231 14.62 -4.01 -15.02
C PRO A 231 16.11 -4.08 -14.66
N ARG A 232 16.85 -2.99 -14.93
CA ARG A 232 18.30 -2.91 -14.63
C ARG A 232 18.63 -3.12 -13.16
N ALA A 233 17.70 -2.79 -12.30
CA ALA A 233 17.78 -2.87 -10.84
C ALA A 233 16.93 -4.01 -10.29
N SER A 234 16.93 -5.17 -10.93
CA SER A 234 16.10 -6.33 -10.55
C SER A 234 16.66 -7.07 -9.33
N ASN A 235 16.93 -6.38 -8.24
CA ASN A 235 17.39 -7.04 -7.02
C ASN A 235 16.37 -6.87 -5.88
N VAL A 236 15.13 -7.14 -6.19
CA VAL A 236 13.97 -7.12 -5.28
C VAL A 236 14.23 -7.95 -4.02
N LEU A 237 15.03 -9.03 -4.15
CA LEU A 237 15.49 -9.79 -3.00
C LEU A 237 16.19 -8.90 -1.97
N ARG A 238 17.09 -8.04 -2.35
CA ARG A 238 17.85 -7.19 -1.43
C ARG A 238 17.02 -6.12 -0.70
N GLU A 239 16.01 -5.53 -1.36
CA GLU A 239 15.04 -4.60 -0.72
C GLU A 239 14.23 -5.29 0.35
N ARG A 240 13.67 -6.42 -0.01
CA ARG A 240 12.95 -7.24 0.95
C ARG A 240 13.86 -7.63 2.12
N GLU A 241 15.13 -7.90 1.92
CA GLU A 241 16.11 -8.17 2.95
C GLU A 241 16.40 -6.96 3.85
N GLN A 242 16.55 -5.75 3.36
CA GLN A 242 16.68 -4.54 4.20
C GLN A 242 15.40 -4.23 4.98
N HIS A 243 14.26 -4.30 4.34
CA HIS A 243 12.99 -4.05 5.01
C HIS A 243 12.75 -5.08 6.12
N ILE A 244 13.11 -6.36 5.99
CA ILE A 244 13.06 -7.38 7.05
C ILE A 244 14.10 -7.12 8.14
N HIS A 245 15.30 -6.68 7.77
CA HIS A 245 16.25 -6.29 8.79
C HIS A 245 15.69 -5.13 9.64
N LEU A 246 15.02 -4.15 9.02
CA LEU A 246 14.34 -3.08 9.77
C LEU A 246 13.20 -3.61 10.65
N LEU A 247 12.35 -4.50 10.13
CA LEU A 247 11.29 -5.13 10.92
C LEU A 247 11.85 -6.04 12.02
N GLN A 248 13.03 -6.66 11.82
CA GLN A 248 13.74 -7.41 12.87
C GLN A 248 14.20 -6.50 13.98
N LEU A 249 14.74 -5.33 13.64
CA LEU A 249 15.14 -4.33 14.62
C LEU A 249 13.94 -3.80 15.41
N GLU A 250 12.85 -3.46 14.72
CA GLU A 250 11.60 -3.04 15.37
C GLU A 250 11.02 -4.14 16.27
N LEU A 251 11.04 -5.39 15.80
CA LEU A 251 10.58 -6.52 16.60
C LEU A 251 11.47 -6.77 17.81
N ALA A 252 12.79 -6.64 17.65
CA ALA A 252 13.73 -6.76 18.78
C ALA A 252 13.46 -5.67 19.82
N GLN A 253 13.30 -4.42 19.39
CA GLN A 253 12.94 -3.31 20.26
C GLN A 253 11.58 -3.51 20.95
N THR A 254 10.58 -3.98 20.21
CA THR A 254 9.25 -4.27 20.76
C THR A 254 9.26 -5.41 21.76
N LYS A 255 10.07 -6.46 21.51
CA LYS A 255 10.29 -7.57 22.45
C LYS A 255 10.98 -7.09 23.73
N GLU A 256 12.00 -6.25 23.60
CA GLU A 256 12.72 -5.69 24.76
C GLU A 256 11.79 -4.79 25.59
N TRP A 257 11.01 -3.94 24.91
CA TRP A 257 9.97 -3.14 25.56
C TRP A 257 8.90 -4.00 26.24
N LEU A 258 8.42 -5.06 25.58
CA LEU A 258 7.44 -5.99 26.15
C LEU A 258 8.01 -6.71 27.39
N ALA A 259 9.28 -7.13 27.34
CA ALA A 259 9.96 -7.75 28.48
C ALA A 259 10.07 -6.77 29.67
N SER A 260 10.41 -5.51 29.39
CA SER A 260 10.43 -4.45 30.39
C SER A 260 9.05 -4.23 31.02
N VAL A 261 8.02 -4.04 30.18
CA VAL A 261 6.63 -3.86 30.65
C VAL A 261 6.14 -5.07 31.45
N THR A 262 6.48 -6.29 31.00
CA THR A 262 6.10 -7.51 31.73
C THR A 262 6.79 -7.57 33.10
N THR A 263 8.06 -7.16 33.17
CA THR A 263 8.81 -7.07 34.43
C THR A 263 8.21 -6.03 35.38
N ASP A 264 7.83 -4.88 34.84
CA ASP A 264 7.21 -3.81 35.64
C ASP A 264 5.79 -4.19 36.08
N HIS A 265 5.05 -4.91 35.20
CA HIS A 265 3.75 -5.48 35.57
C HIS A 265 3.88 -6.52 36.72
N GLN A 266 4.92 -7.37 36.67
CA GLN A 266 5.17 -8.32 37.75
C GLN A 266 5.51 -7.61 39.07
N LYS A 267 6.35 -6.56 39.03
CA LYS A 267 6.63 -5.73 40.20
C LYS A 267 5.38 -5.09 40.78
N LEU A 268 4.46 -4.61 39.92
CA LEU A 268 3.18 -4.08 40.33
C LEU A 268 2.29 -5.13 40.99
N LEU A 269 2.28 -6.36 40.47
CA LEU A 269 1.55 -7.49 41.06
C LEU A 269 2.12 -7.88 42.44
N ASP A 270 3.44 -7.89 42.56
CA ASP A 270 4.13 -8.18 43.84
C ASP A 270 3.83 -7.07 44.87
N LEU A 271 3.89 -5.81 44.44
CA LEU A 271 3.52 -4.68 45.30
C LEU A 271 2.03 -4.71 45.71
N HIS A 272 1.15 -5.09 44.79
CA HIS A 272 -0.27 -5.26 45.08
C HIS A 272 -0.53 -6.41 46.07
N ALA A 273 0.20 -7.52 45.91
CA ALA A 273 0.13 -8.66 46.85
C ALA A 273 0.63 -8.28 48.25
N ASP A 274 1.73 -7.53 48.34
CA ASP A 274 2.24 -6.99 49.61
C ASP A 274 1.28 -6.00 50.26
N LEU A 275 0.72 -5.11 49.45
CA LEU A 275 -0.28 -4.14 49.95
C LEU A 275 -1.55 -4.86 50.47
N THR A 276 -1.97 -5.92 49.77
CA THR A 276 -3.12 -6.73 50.19
C THR A 276 -2.85 -7.46 51.49
N ARG A 277 -1.61 -8.01 51.65
CA ARG A 277 -1.17 -8.62 52.89
C ARG A 277 -1.16 -7.62 54.05
N HIS A 278 -0.61 -6.41 53.86
CA HIS A 278 -0.63 -5.36 54.84
C HIS A 278 -2.06 -4.90 55.20
N LEU A 279 -2.95 -4.86 54.19
CA LEU A 279 -4.38 -4.56 54.42
C LEU A 279 -5.03 -5.65 55.28
N GLU A 280 -4.71 -6.93 55.03
CA GLU A 280 -5.21 -8.03 55.89
C GLU A 280 -4.67 -7.97 57.30
N GLU A 281 -3.37 -7.66 57.48
CA GLU A 281 -2.76 -7.49 58.78
C GLU A 281 -3.39 -6.29 59.55
N HIS A 282 -3.63 -5.16 58.84
CA HIS A 282 -4.32 -4.02 59.39
C HIS A 282 -5.80 -4.30 59.75
N ASN A 283 -6.49 -5.09 58.92
CA ASN A 283 -7.84 -5.52 59.20
C ASN A 283 -7.91 -6.46 60.42
N GLN A 284 -6.93 -7.38 60.59
CA GLN A 284 -6.81 -8.20 61.77
C GLN A 284 -6.49 -7.40 63.02
N TRP A 285 -5.65 -6.38 62.85
CA TRP A 285 -5.36 -5.43 63.95
C TRP A 285 -6.57 -4.58 64.32
N ALA A 286 -7.36 -4.11 63.32
CA ALA A 286 -8.61 -3.37 63.57
C ALA A 286 -9.69 -4.23 64.26
N LEU A 287 -9.76 -5.54 63.95
CA LEU A 287 -10.62 -6.47 64.66
C LEU A 287 -10.19 -6.72 66.11
N LYS A 288 -8.88 -6.60 66.39
CA LYS A 288 -8.37 -6.67 67.79
C LYS A 288 -8.69 -5.43 68.64
N LEU A 289 -9.01 -4.33 67.96
CA LEU A 289 -9.47 -3.10 68.62
C LEU A 289 -10.99 -3.06 68.81
N GLU A 290 -11.62 -4.26 68.97
CA GLU A 290 -13.08 -4.44 69.14
C GLU A 290 -13.68 -3.67 70.34
N THR A 291 -12.87 -3.19 71.23
CA THR A 291 -13.27 -2.29 72.34
C THR A 291 -13.68 -0.89 71.85
N ASP A 292 -13.30 -0.48 70.63
CA ASP A 292 -13.72 0.81 70.03
C ASP A 292 -14.87 0.65 69.03
N TRP A 293 -15.63 -0.41 69.10
CA TRP A 293 -16.70 -0.77 68.16
C TRP A 293 -17.76 0.32 67.97
N LYS A 294 -18.08 1.03 69.08
CA LYS A 294 -19.05 2.17 69.00
C LYS A 294 -18.54 3.31 68.12
N ALA A 295 -17.21 3.57 68.09
CA ALA A 295 -16.61 4.58 67.22
C ALA A 295 -16.58 4.07 65.77
N ALA A 296 -16.37 2.75 65.53
CA ALA A 296 -16.38 2.16 64.20
C ALA A 296 -17.77 2.19 63.53
N LEU A 297 -18.85 1.99 64.26
CA LEU A 297 -20.22 2.11 63.72
C LEU A 297 -20.57 3.52 63.28
N THR A 298 -20.14 4.55 64.07
CA THR A 298 -20.30 5.94 63.69
C THR A 298 -19.45 6.24 62.45
N ARG A 299 -18.25 5.64 62.36
CA ARG A 299 -17.37 5.79 61.22
C ARG A 299 -17.89 5.08 59.96
N ILE A 300 -18.52 3.93 60.13
CA ILE A 300 -19.17 3.20 59.02
C ILE A 300 -20.31 4.03 58.41
N SER A 301 -21.16 4.65 59.27
CA SER A 301 -22.21 5.54 58.75
C SER A 301 -21.66 6.73 58.00
N GLN A 302 -20.59 7.33 58.51
CA GLN A 302 -19.89 8.43 57.79
C GLN A 302 -19.28 7.98 56.46
N LEU A 303 -18.65 6.79 56.46
CA LEU A 303 -18.07 6.22 55.22
C LEU A 303 -19.13 5.85 54.17
N GLN A 304 -20.33 5.45 54.62
CA GLN A 304 -21.44 5.21 53.70
C GLN A 304 -21.95 6.49 53.04
N ASP A 305 -21.99 7.60 53.81
CA ASP A 305 -22.37 8.89 53.26
C ASP A 305 -21.27 9.46 52.35
N GLU A 306 -19.99 9.25 52.70
CA GLU A 306 -18.84 9.59 51.84
C GLU A 306 -18.88 8.77 50.54
N LEU A 307 -19.20 7.47 50.61
CA LEU A 307 -19.30 6.60 49.45
C LEU A 307 -20.42 7.03 48.48
N LYS A 308 -21.57 7.45 49.02
CA LYS A 308 -22.65 8.03 48.21
C LYS A 308 -22.22 9.30 47.50
N THR A 309 -21.43 10.14 48.19
CA THR A 309 -20.91 11.38 47.63
C THR A 309 -19.87 11.11 46.55
N GLU A 310 -18.98 10.09 46.75
CA GLU A 310 -18.02 9.65 45.74
C GLU A 310 -18.66 8.97 44.56
N GLN A 311 -19.73 8.17 44.79
CA GLN A 311 -20.48 7.57 43.67
C GLN A 311 -21.15 8.65 42.81
N ALA A 312 -21.67 9.69 43.40
CA ALA A 312 -22.19 10.85 42.67
C ALA A 312 -21.07 11.58 41.90
N GLY A 313 -19.91 11.75 42.56
CA GLY A 313 -18.72 12.33 41.92
C GLY A 313 -18.16 11.46 40.76
N ALA A 314 -18.16 10.13 40.93
CA ALA A 314 -17.72 9.20 39.87
C ALA A 314 -18.66 9.25 38.66
N GLN A 315 -19.98 9.40 38.89
CA GLN A 315 -20.94 9.59 37.78
C GLN A 315 -20.69 10.90 37.04
N GLU A 316 -20.32 11.98 37.76
CA GLU A 316 -19.93 13.23 37.12
C GLU A 316 -18.62 13.11 36.34
N VAL A 317 -17.67 12.32 36.83
CA VAL A 317 -16.42 12.04 36.14
C VAL A 317 -16.67 11.21 34.90
N VAL A 318 -17.53 10.19 34.95
CA VAL A 318 -17.93 9.40 33.79
C VAL A 318 -18.57 10.29 32.71
N ALA A 319 -19.50 11.16 33.10
CA ALA A 319 -20.13 12.09 32.17
C ALA A 319 -19.12 13.05 31.52
N LYS A 320 -18.11 13.52 32.31
CA LYS A 320 -17.00 14.29 31.74
C LYS A 320 -16.13 13.49 30.80
N TYR A 321 -15.86 12.22 31.10
CA TYR A 321 -15.12 11.35 30.22
C TYR A 321 -15.88 11.05 28.92
N GLU A 322 -17.20 10.85 29.00
CA GLU A 322 -18.05 10.68 27.81
C GLU A 322 -18.00 11.93 26.91
N HIS A 323 -18.02 13.14 27.54
CA HIS A 323 -17.85 14.38 26.79
C HIS A 323 -16.46 14.46 26.12
N VAL A 324 -15.40 14.14 26.87
CA VAL A 324 -14.02 14.14 26.35
C VAL A 324 -13.85 13.07 25.26
N VAL A 325 -14.49 11.91 25.42
CA VAL A 325 -14.49 10.86 24.39
C VAL A 325 -15.19 11.35 23.11
N ALA A 326 -16.31 12.05 23.27
CA ALA A 326 -17.00 12.65 22.12
C ALA A 326 -16.14 13.74 21.44
N GLU A 327 -15.48 14.60 22.23
CA GLU A 327 -14.53 15.60 21.69
C GLU A 327 -13.33 14.94 21.01
N LEU A 328 -12.79 13.86 21.62
CA LEU A 328 -11.70 13.08 21.02
C LEU A 328 -12.13 12.36 19.74
N HIS A 329 -13.37 11.88 19.67
CA HIS A 329 -13.93 11.31 18.45
C HIS A 329 -14.02 12.38 17.34
N ASP A 330 -14.47 13.59 17.70
CA ASP A 330 -14.52 14.71 16.76
C ASP A 330 -13.11 15.19 16.36
N GLU A 331 -12.19 15.20 17.31
CA GLU A 331 -10.78 15.52 17.02
C GLU A 331 -10.13 14.43 16.16
N ASN A 332 -10.40 13.14 16.45
CA ASN A 332 -9.93 12.04 15.62
C ASN A 332 -10.50 12.10 14.21
N ARG A 333 -11.78 12.47 14.06
CA ARG A 333 -12.37 12.70 12.75
C ARG A 333 -11.63 13.81 12.00
N ARG A 334 -11.42 14.97 12.64
CA ARG A 334 -10.66 16.09 12.05
C ARG A 334 -9.21 15.71 11.75
N ARG A 335 -8.57 14.91 12.63
CA ARG A 335 -7.22 14.40 12.39
C ARG A 335 -7.18 13.41 11.25
N THR A 336 -8.22 12.59 11.09
CA THR A 336 -8.36 11.65 9.97
C THR A 336 -8.56 12.41 8.66
N GLU A 337 -9.42 13.43 8.66
CA GLU A 337 -9.62 14.34 7.52
C GLU A 337 -8.29 15.06 7.17
N TRP A 338 -7.61 15.59 8.18
CA TRP A 338 -6.29 16.21 8.02
C TRP A 338 -5.22 15.20 7.57
N ALA A 339 -5.27 13.95 8.09
CA ALA A 339 -4.35 12.89 7.67
C ALA A 339 -4.56 12.51 6.20
N ILE A 340 -5.82 12.42 5.75
CA ILE A 340 -6.18 12.18 4.35
C ILE A 340 -5.65 13.32 3.46
N GLU A 341 -5.87 14.58 3.85
CA GLU A 341 -5.32 15.73 3.12
C GLU A 341 -3.77 15.76 3.16
N THR A 342 -3.18 15.32 4.29
CA THR A 342 -1.72 15.26 4.44
C THR A 342 -1.14 14.08 3.67
N GLU A 343 -1.85 12.96 3.62
CA GLU A 343 -1.49 11.79 2.82
C GLU A 343 -1.52 12.12 1.32
N GLN A 344 -2.51 12.89 0.88
CA GLN A 344 -2.53 13.42 -0.48
C GLN A 344 -1.30 14.29 -0.77
N ARG A 345 -0.94 15.21 0.15
CA ARG A 345 0.27 16.04 0.05
C ARG A 345 1.58 15.24 0.13
N LEU A 346 1.61 14.26 1.04
CA LEU A 346 2.77 13.36 1.19
C LEU A 346 2.92 12.43 0.00
N SER A 347 1.81 11.98 -0.58
CA SER A 347 1.75 11.20 -1.80
C SER A 347 2.40 11.92 -2.98
N GLU A 348 2.15 13.23 -3.12
CA GLU A 348 2.81 14.09 -4.09
C GLU A 348 4.32 14.31 -3.79
N HIS A 349 4.68 14.27 -2.48
CA HIS A 349 6.09 14.38 -2.06
C HIS A 349 6.86 13.06 -2.25
N LEU A 350 6.22 11.93 -1.95
CA LEU A 350 6.76 10.58 -2.19
C LEU A 350 7.09 10.35 -3.66
N ALA A 351 6.25 10.88 -4.57
CA ALA A 351 6.50 10.84 -5.99
C ALA A 351 7.83 11.54 -6.40
N ARG A 352 8.30 12.54 -5.66
CA ARG A 352 9.64 13.15 -5.85
C ARG A 352 10.78 12.28 -5.32
N LYS A 353 10.55 11.67 -4.15
CA LYS A 353 11.59 10.85 -3.50
C LYS A 353 11.88 9.54 -4.25
N ASN A 354 11.00 9.17 -5.15
CA ASN A 354 11.22 7.98 -5.99
C ASN A 354 12.32 8.18 -7.05
N ASN A 355 12.57 9.43 -7.47
CA ASN A 355 13.75 9.72 -8.29
C ASN A 355 15.07 9.56 -7.50
N GLU A 356 15.05 9.85 -6.20
CA GLU A 356 16.20 9.59 -5.32
C GLU A 356 16.31 8.07 -5.02
N LEU A 357 15.18 7.35 -5.07
CA LEU A 357 15.15 5.92 -4.84
C LEU A 357 15.70 5.11 -6.02
N VAL A 358 15.66 5.63 -7.25
CA VAL A 358 16.34 5.00 -8.40
C VAL A 358 17.86 4.95 -8.18
N GLU A 359 18.45 5.94 -7.52
CA GLU A 359 19.83 5.83 -7.03
C GLU A 359 19.93 4.84 -5.84
N ALA A 360 18.92 4.81 -4.98
CA ALA A 360 18.90 3.88 -3.86
C ALA A 360 18.62 2.42 -4.29
N VAL A 361 18.03 2.20 -5.47
CA VAL A 361 17.88 0.88 -6.11
C VAL A 361 19.21 0.27 -6.51
N ARG A 362 20.17 1.10 -6.84
CA ARG A 362 21.56 0.66 -6.95
C ARG A 362 22.08 0.08 -5.60
N LEU A 363 21.51 0.58 -4.52
CA LEU A 363 21.75 0.07 -3.17
C LEU A 363 20.86 -1.16 -2.84
N LEU A 364 19.82 -1.36 -3.64
CA LEU A 364 18.84 -2.41 -3.44
C LEU A 364 19.28 -3.78 -3.96
N ASP A 365 20.12 -3.79 -5.02
CA ASP A 365 20.89 -4.99 -5.38
C ASP A 365 21.60 -5.60 -4.15
N ALA A 366 21.97 -4.73 -3.20
CA ALA A 366 22.48 -5.17 -1.91
C ALA A 366 21.38 -5.74 -0.98
N ALA A 367 20.15 -5.40 -1.17
CA ALA A 367 19.05 -5.80 -0.27
C ALA A 367 18.35 -7.10 -0.66
N GLU A 368 18.44 -7.56 -1.92
CA GLU A 368 17.87 -8.85 -2.33
C GLU A 368 18.53 -10.08 -1.68
N ASN A 369 19.83 -9.98 -1.42
CA ASN A 369 20.47 -11.02 -0.61
C ASN A 369 19.84 -11.14 0.77
N THR A 370 19.36 -10.03 1.30
CA THR A 370 18.66 -10.01 2.58
C THR A 370 17.24 -10.62 2.49
N VAL A 371 16.53 -10.79 1.37
CA VAL A 371 15.22 -11.48 1.33
C VAL A 371 15.35 -12.97 1.62
N THR A 372 16.45 -13.57 1.19
CA THR A 372 16.69 -14.98 1.51
C THR A 372 16.90 -15.17 3.02
N GLU A 373 17.69 -14.30 3.62
CA GLU A 373 17.83 -14.27 5.08
C GLU A 373 16.51 -14.01 5.79
N ARG A 374 15.64 -13.23 5.14
CA ARG A 374 14.33 -12.92 5.71
C ARG A 374 13.27 -13.96 5.57
N THR A 375 13.27 -14.69 4.53
CA THR A 375 12.38 -15.85 4.41
C THR A 375 12.76 -16.88 5.49
N LEU A 376 14.07 -17.06 5.67
CA LEU A 376 14.59 -17.89 6.77
C LEU A 376 14.24 -17.31 8.14
N TRP A 377 14.28 -15.99 8.27
CA TRP A 377 13.92 -15.35 9.52
C TRP A 377 12.40 -15.33 9.76
N ALA A 378 11.57 -15.09 8.74
CA ALA A 378 10.11 -15.21 8.85
C ALA A 378 9.70 -16.65 9.25
N GLN A 379 10.40 -17.65 8.72
CA GLN A 379 10.23 -19.03 9.15
C GLN A 379 10.66 -19.22 10.62
N LYS A 380 11.73 -18.55 11.02
CA LYS A 380 12.17 -18.56 12.42
C LYS A 380 11.18 -17.80 13.32
N LEU A 381 10.66 -16.67 12.83
CA LEU A 381 9.62 -15.91 13.54
C LEU A 381 8.32 -16.68 13.67
N GLN A 382 7.93 -17.38 12.61
CA GLN A 382 6.77 -18.28 12.66
C GLN A 382 6.99 -19.38 13.73
N SER A 383 8.21 -19.93 13.78
CA SER A 383 8.60 -20.88 14.82
C SER A 383 8.58 -20.27 16.23
N GLU A 384 8.97 -19.00 16.34
CA GLU A 384 8.92 -18.27 17.62
C GLU A 384 7.48 -17.87 17.99
N LEU A 385 6.64 -17.54 16.99
CA LEU A 385 5.19 -17.34 17.16
C LEU A 385 4.52 -18.63 17.64
N ASP A 386 4.84 -19.75 17.03
CA ASP A 386 4.34 -21.06 17.44
C ASP A 386 4.77 -21.37 18.87
N GLN A 387 6.01 -20.99 19.24
CA GLN A 387 6.48 -21.12 20.63
C GLN A 387 5.74 -20.16 21.59
N LEU A 388 5.43 -18.94 21.14
CA LEU A 388 4.63 -17.98 21.91
C LEU A 388 3.18 -18.46 22.04
N GLU A 389 2.61 -19.00 20.99
CA GLU A 389 1.26 -19.61 21.03
C GLU A 389 1.27 -20.83 21.97
N GLN A 390 2.34 -21.62 21.95
CA GLN A 390 2.52 -22.71 22.89
C GLN A 390 2.62 -22.20 24.35
N ARG A 391 3.35 -21.10 24.57
CA ARG A 391 3.41 -20.44 25.88
C ARG A 391 2.06 -19.84 26.28
N ILE A 392 1.35 -19.20 25.37
CA ILE A 392 -0.02 -18.70 25.59
C ILE A 392 -0.95 -19.87 25.89
N ARG A 393 -0.79 -21.00 25.21
CA ARG A 393 -1.55 -22.23 25.49
C ARG A 393 -1.24 -22.75 26.88
N MET A 394 0.05 -22.77 27.29
CA MET A 394 0.45 -23.14 28.65
C MET A 394 -0.10 -22.16 29.71
N ILE A 395 -0.13 -20.85 29.38
CA ILE A 395 -0.74 -19.83 30.24
C ILE A 395 -2.25 -20.05 30.33
N ARG A 396 -2.93 -20.36 29.18
CA ARG A 396 -4.36 -20.72 29.13
C ARG A 396 -4.68 -21.98 29.93
N GLU A 397 -3.75 -22.92 29.98
CA GLU A 397 -3.88 -24.18 30.73
C GLU A 397 -3.48 -24.03 32.20
N SER A 398 -2.84 -22.93 32.57
CA SER A 398 -2.41 -22.69 33.94
C SER A 398 -3.63 -22.67 34.88
N ARG A 399 -3.44 -23.29 36.01
CA ARG A 399 -4.45 -23.39 37.08
C ARG A 399 -4.99 -22.02 37.51
N TRP A 400 -4.20 -20.96 37.32
CA TRP A 400 -4.53 -19.58 37.63
C TRP A 400 -5.58 -18.95 36.70
N LEU A 401 -5.46 -19.16 35.41
CA LEU A 401 -6.46 -18.69 34.43
C LEU A 401 -7.79 -19.50 34.52
N LYS A 402 -7.69 -20.78 34.85
CA LYS A 402 -8.89 -21.59 35.12
C LYS A 402 -9.62 -21.13 36.40
N PHE A 403 -8.85 -20.72 37.40
CA PHE A 403 -9.39 -20.15 38.63
C PHE A 403 -10.06 -18.77 38.41
N GLY A 404 -9.40 -17.89 37.63
CA GLY A 404 -9.94 -16.59 37.26
C GLY A 404 -11.26 -16.67 36.47
N ARG A 405 -11.41 -17.70 35.65
CA ARG A 405 -12.66 -17.98 34.92
C ARG A 405 -13.80 -18.42 35.81
N THR A 406 -13.54 -19.13 36.90
CA THR A 406 -14.54 -19.59 37.84
C THR A 406 -15.03 -18.47 38.78
N VAL A 407 -14.25 -17.43 38.96
CA VAL A 407 -14.57 -16.32 39.86
C VAL A 407 -14.99 -15.05 39.10
N GLY A 408 -15.07 -15.09 37.80
CA GLY A 408 -15.57 -13.98 36.97
C GLY A 408 -14.65 -12.76 36.85
N LEU A 409 -13.38 -12.85 37.25
CA LEU A 409 -12.42 -11.73 37.38
C LEU A 409 -11.23 -11.82 36.40
N GLY A 410 -11.28 -12.66 35.38
CA GLY A 410 -10.20 -12.80 34.42
C GLY A 410 -10.52 -12.24 33.04
N PRO A 411 -9.54 -11.77 32.30
CA PRO A 411 -9.74 -11.30 30.93
C PRO A 411 -10.28 -12.43 30.04
N ARG A 412 -11.32 -12.14 29.27
CA ARG A 412 -11.79 -13.02 28.20
C ARG A 412 -10.75 -12.98 27.07
N VAL A 413 -10.04 -14.06 26.90
CA VAL A 413 -9.22 -14.28 25.71
C VAL A 413 -10.13 -15.01 24.73
N GLU A 414 -10.74 -14.27 23.81
CA GLU A 414 -11.40 -14.83 22.63
C GLU A 414 -10.31 -15.35 21.68
N GLY A 415 -10.59 -16.49 21.07
CA GLY A 415 -9.68 -17.29 20.28
C GLY A 415 -9.25 -16.72 18.96
#